data_c1496b71411f1827ddbeb94bc5b2e6c3
#
_entry.id   c1496b71411f1827ddbeb94bc5b2e6c3
#
_cell.length_a   1.000
_cell.length_b   1.000
_cell.length_c   1.000
_cell.angle_alpha   90.00
_cell.angle_beta   90.00
_cell.angle_gamma   90.00
#
_symmetry.space_group_name_H-M   'P 1'
#
loop_
_entity.id
_entity.type
_entity.pdbx_description
1 polymer ?
#
loop_
_entity_poly.entity_id
_entity_poly.type
_entity_poly.pdbx_seq_one_letter_code
_entity_poly.pdbx_strand_id
1 'polypeptide(L)'
;IGFNITIMDVDSAQYASISREMAETNEYLQVKHRGEDYLDKPPLLFWISSFFFEIFGFHNWSFKIGSFLFTLLGVFSTFKLAKLLYSKRVGQNAAIILFSSQAYFLFNNDVRTDTILTGAVIFAIWQWMEWLKNPKWKWIFGMSLGVALAMLSKGPIGLMVPVIAVGSYILGTKSWGKIFRWEYLIMLALVAVFISPMLYGLYTQFDLHPEKIT
;
A
#
# COMPACT_ATOMS: atom_id res chain seq x y z
N ILE A 1 -11.75 -0.19 -19.42
CA ILE A 1 -13.14 0.29 -19.32
C ILE A 1 -13.24 0.96 -17.94
N GLY A 2 -13.65 2.21 -17.83
CA GLY A 2 -13.79 2.94 -16.55
C GLY A 2 -12.76 4.03 -16.29
N PHE A 3 -11.63 4.07 -16.99
CA PHE A 3 -10.61 5.12 -16.81
C PHE A 3 -11.14 6.54 -17.11
N ASN A 4 -12.08 6.66 -18.03
CA ASN A 4 -12.69 7.94 -18.41
C ASN A 4 -13.99 8.27 -17.64
N ILE A 5 -14.46 7.38 -16.77
CA ILE A 5 -15.62 7.67 -15.92
C ILE A 5 -15.21 8.74 -14.90
N THR A 6 -16.04 9.76 -14.72
CA THR A 6 -15.82 10.79 -13.68
C THR A 6 -15.86 10.16 -12.29
N ILE A 7 -15.07 10.71 -11.38
CA ILE A 7 -15.06 10.34 -9.97
C ILE A 7 -16.43 10.73 -9.38
N MET A 8 -17.08 9.80 -8.70
CA MET A 8 -18.41 10.02 -8.11
C MET A 8 -18.38 10.10 -6.57
N ASP A 9 -17.32 9.56 -5.96
CA ASP A 9 -17.19 9.51 -4.50
C ASP A 9 -16.53 10.79 -3.97
N VAL A 10 -17.08 11.32 -2.86
CA VAL A 10 -16.59 12.54 -2.20
C VAL A 10 -15.15 12.39 -1.73
N ASP A 11 -14.81 11.24 -1.11
CA ASP A 11 -13.46 10.97 -0.63
C ASP A 11 -12.46 10.95 -1.80
N SER A 12 -12.85 10.32 -2.90
CA SER A 12 -12.01 10.24 -4.09
C SER A 12 -11.77 11.61 -4.73
N ALA A 13 -12.78 12.47 -4.75
CA ALA A 13 -12.65 13.86 -5.21
C ALA A 13 -11.71 14.67 -4.30
N GLN A 14 -11.79 14.46 -2.99
CA GLN A 14 -10.88 15.06 -2.02
C GLN A 14 -9.44 14.59 -2.26
N TYR A 15 -9.22 13.28 -2.44
CA TYR A 15 -7.89 12.72 -2.71
C TYR A 15 -7.30 13.26 -4.02
N ALA A 16 -8.11 13.42 -5.06
CA ALA A 16 -7.68 14.03 -6.31
C ALA A 16 -7.28 15.51 -6.11
N SER A 17 -8.03 16.27 -5.31
CA SER A 17 -7.70 17.66 -4.96
C SER A 17 -6.38 17.77 -4.21
N ILE A 18 -6.16 16.92 -3.18
CA ILE A 18 -4.90 16.87 -2.40
C ILE A 18 -3.72 16.52 -3.31
N SER A 19 -3.88 15.47 -4.15
CA SER A 19 -2.82 15.05 -5.06
C SER A 19 -2.46 16.10 -6.10
N ARG A 20 -3.47 16.87 -6.55
CA ARG A 20 -3.26 17.98 -7.47
C ARG A 20 -2.54 19.14 -6.80
N GLU A 21 -2.98 19.55 -5.60
CA GLU A 21 -2.34 20.61 -4.81
C GLU A 21 -0.87 20.26 -4.54
N MET A 22 -0.59 19.00 -4.16
CA MET A 22 0.76 18.49 -3.95
C MET A 22 1.64 18.59 -5.22
N ALA A 23 1.11 18.25 -6.40
CA ALA A 23 1.82 18.37 -7.68
C ALA A 23 2.03 19.82 -8.08
N GLU A 24 1.07 20.73 -7.83
CA GLU A 24 1.16 22.15 -8.17
C GLU A 24 2.15 22.91 -7.25
N THR A 25 2.20 22.54 -5.96
CA THR A 25 3.08 23.19 -4.97
C THR A 25 4.47 22.57 -4.84
N ASN A 26 4.66 21.33 -5.34
CA ASN A 26 5.85 20.49 -5.11
C ASN A 26 6.13 20.20 -3.61
N GLU A 27 5.11 20.26 -2.75
CA GLU A 27 5.19 19.95 -1.34
C GLU A 27 4.79 18.50 -1.06
N TYR A 28 5.74 17.56 -1.13
CA TYR A 28 5.47 16.12 -0.98
C TYR A 28 5.50 15.62 0.46
N LEU A 29 6.20 16.31 1.35
CA LEU A 29 6.38 15.86 2.73
C LEU A 29 5.21 16.25 3.64
N GLN A 30 4.54 17.36 3.35
CA GLN A 30 3.39 17.84 4.10
C GLN A 30 2.13 17.64 3.28
N VAL A 31 1.16 16.92 3.85
CA VAL A 31 -0.12 16.70 3.17
C VAL A 31 -1.07 17.85 3.52
N LYS A 32 -1.50 18.59 2.51
CA LYS A 32 -2.42 19.71 2.64
C LYS A 32 -3.65 19.52 1.77
N HIS A 33 -4.77 20.07 2.20
CA HIS A 33 -6.00 20.16 1.43
C HIS A 33 -6.55 21.58 1.48
N ARG A 34 -6.53 22.29 0.37
CA ARG A 34 -6.93 23.71 0.26
C ARG A 34 -6.12 24.63 1.19
N GLY A 35 -4.83 24.38 1.30
CA GLY A 35 -3.94 25.12 2.18
C GLY A 35 -3.94 24.71 3.66
N GLU A 36 -4.92 23.89 4.08
CA GLU A 36 -5.02 23.40 5.45
C GLU A 36 -4.33 22.05 5.63
N ASP A 37 -3.79 21.79 6.82
CA ASP A 37 -3.11 20.54 7.13
C ASP A 37 -4.10 19.35 7.10
N TYR A 38 -3.73 18.24 6.45
CA TYR A 38 -4.56 17.05 6.31
C TYR A 38 -3.89 15.82 6.94
N LEU A 39 -4.55 15.21 7.94
CA LEU A 39 -4.03 14.08 8.72
C LEU A 39 -4.84 12.80 8.61
N ASP A 40 -5.97 12.81 7.89
CA ASP A 40 -6.90 11.67 7.92
C ASP A 40 -6.33 10.41 7.23
N LYS A 41 -5.46 10.58 6.26
CA LYS A 41 -4.84 9.45 5.53
C LYS A 41 -3.33 9.62 5.36
N PRO A 42 -2.55 8.53 5.43
CA PRO A 42 -1.13 8.53 5.08
C PRO A 42 -0.89 8.88 3.59
N PRO A 43 0.34 9.34 3.23
CA PRO A 43 0.58 10.07 1.99
C PRO A 43 0.70 9.23 0.72
N LEU A 44 0.79 7.89 0.76
CA LEU A 44 1.17 7.06 -0.40
C LEU A 44 0.28 7.28 -1.62
N LEU A 45 -1.05 7.34 -1.42
CA LEU A 45 -1.98 7.57 -2.52
C LEU A 45 -1.71 8.92 -3.19
N PHE A 46 -1.49 9.96 -2.38
CA PHE A 46 -1.24 11.31 -2.86
C PHE A 46 0.09 11.39 -3.62
N TRP A 47 1.17 10.79 -3.09
CA TRP A 47 2.48 10.73 -3.77
C TRP A 47 2.40 10.06 -5.14
N ILE A 48 1.72 8.90 -5.20
CA ILE A 48 1.59 8.16 -6.46
C ILE A 48 0.74 8.94 -7.47
N SER A 49 -0.37 9.51 -7.02
CA SER A 49 -1.27 10.27 -7.90
C SER A 49 -0.62 11.57 -8.38
N SER A 50 0.07 12.30 -7.50
CA SER A 50 0.84 13.50 -7.87
C SER A 50 1.92 13.19 -8.90
N PHE A 51 2.67 12.12 -8.71
CA PHE A 51 3.68 11.67 -9.66
C PHE A 51 3.08 11.42 -11.06
N PHE A 52 1.92 10.77 -11.15
CA PHE A 52 1.25 10.56 -12.43
C PHE A 52 0.63 11.84 -13.01
N PHE A 53 0.21 12.77 -12.17
CA PHE A 53 -0.22 14.10 -12.61
C PHE A 53 0.90 14.91 -13.23
N GLU A 54 2.12 14.86 -12.69
CA GLU A 54 3.28 15.54 -13.26
C GLU A 54 3.68 15.01 -14.64
N ILE A 55 3.61 13.68 -14.82
CA ILE A 55 4.02 13.04 -16.08
C ILE A 55 2.95 13.22 -17.17
N PHE A 56 1.67 13.04 -16.82
CA PHE A 56 0.59 12.91 -17.79
C PHE A 56 -0.44 14.03 -17.74
N GLY A 57 -0.29 14.98 -16.81
CA GLY A 57 -1.25 16.06 -16.59
C GLY A 57 -2.46 15.64 -15.74
N PHE A 58 -3.29 16.63 -15.41
CA PHE A 58 -4.45 16.48 -14.50
C PHE A 58 -5.66 15.88 -15.23
N HIS A 59 -5.62 14.58 -15.43
CA HIS A 59 -6.71 13.84 -16.08
C HIS A 59 -7.28 12.77 -15.13
N ASN A 60 -8.55 12.43 -15.29
CA ASN A 60 -9.18 11.36 -14.49
C ASN A 60 -8.44 10.02 -14.61
N TRP A 61 -7.93 9.70 -15.78
CA TRP A 61 -7.21 8.46 -15.99
C TRP A 61 -5.81 8.46 -15.35
N SER A 62 -5.10 9.60 -15.33
CA SER A 62 -3.78 9.69 -14.68
C SER A 62 -3.89 9.48 -13.17
N PHE A 63 -4.95 10.01 -12.54
CA PHE A 63 -5.27 9.76 -11.14
C PHE A 63 -5.47 8.27 -10.81
N LYS A 64 -6.06 7.52 -11.72
CA LYS A 64 -6.43 6.10 -11.52
C LYS A 64 -5.28 5.11 -11.74
N ILE A 65 -4.19 5.51 -12.42
CA ILE A 65 -3.07 4.61 -12.76
C ILE A 65 -2.48 3.97 -11.51
N GLY A 66 -2.22 4.74 -10.46
CA GLY A 66 -1.63 4.24 -9.22
C GLY A 66 -2.44 3.10 -8.61
N SER A 67 -3.74 3.31 -8.44
CA SER A 67 -4.66 2.31 -7.91
C SER A 67 -4.70 1.05 -8.77
N PHE A 68 -4.72 1.22 -10.10
CA PHE A 68 -4.70 0.10 -11.04
C PHE A 68 -3.40 -0.72 -10.96
N LEU A 69 -2.25 -0.07 -10.84
CA LEU A 69 -0.97 -0.78 -10.67
C LEU A 69 -0.93 -1.60 -9.38
N PHE A 70 -1.49 -1.10 -8.29
CA PHE A 70 -1.62 -1.87 -7.05
C PHE A 70 -2.64 -3.02 -7.16
N THR A 71 -3.68 -2.86 -7.97
CA THR A 71 -4.56 -3.98 -8.34
C THR A 71 -3.78 -5.08 -9.06
N LEU A 72 -2.99 -4.74 -10.07
CA LEU A 72 -2.15 -5.71 -10.79
C LEU A 72 -1.14 -6.38 -9.86
N LEU A 73 -0.51 -5.61 -8.97
CA LEU A 73 0.40 -6.13 -7.94
C LEU A 73 -0.32 -7.13 -7.03
N GLY A 74 -1.53 -6.81 -6.56
CA GLY A 74 -2.34 -7.68 -5.71
C GLY A 74 -2.73 -8.98 -6.40
N VAL A 75 -3.22 -8.90 -7.65
CA VAL A 75 -3.59 -10.06 -8.47
C VAL A 75 -2.38 -10.96 -8.74
N PHE A 76 -1.24 -10.37 -9.12
CA PHE A 76 0.01 -11.11 -9.34
C PHE A 76 0.50 -11.77 -8.05
N SER A 77 0.46 -11.06 -6.93
CA SER A 77 0.88 -11.58 -5.61
C SER A 77 -0.05 -12.69 -5.14
N THR A 78 -1.35 -12.58 -5.37
CA THR A 78 -2.33 -13.65 -5.09
C THR A 78 -2.03 -14.90 -5.91
N PHE A 79 -1.75 -14.75 -7.21
CA PHE A 79 -1.31 -15.88 -8.04
C PHE A 79 -0.09 -16.57 -7.46
N LYS A 80 0.93 -15.80 -7.10
CA LYS A 80 2.20 -16.31 -6.57
C LYS A 80 2.02 -16.99 -5.20
N LEU A 81 1.28 -16.35 -4.30
CA LEU A 81 1.00 -16.87 -2.96
C LEU A 81 0.22 -18.19 -3.03
N ALA A 82 -0.86 -18.23 -3.77
CA ALA A 82 -1.68 -19.43 -3.90
C ALA A 82 -0.94 -20.55 -4.66
N LYS A 83 -0.11 -20.21 -5.67
CA LYS A 83 0.79 -21.18 -6.32
C LYS A 83 1.80 -21.75 -5.33
N LEU A 84 2.36 -20.92 -4.43
CA LEU A 84 3.33 -21.32 -3.43
C LEU A 84 2.76 -22.26 -2.37
N LEU A 85 1.51 -22.00 -1.96
CA LEU A 85 0.83 -22.76 -0.89
C LEU A 85 0.13 -24.02 -1.40
N TYR A 86 -0.38 -24.01 -2.61
CA TYR A 86 -1.21 -25.08 -3.19
C TYR A 86 -0.67 -25.55 -4.54
N SER A 87 -1.16 -24.96 -5.65
CA SER A 87 -0.76 -25.35 -7.01
C SER A 87 -0.90 -24.18 -7.98
N LYS A 88 -0.29 -24.35 -9.19
CA LYS A 88 -0.40 -23.35 -10.27
C LYS A 88 -1.86 -23.08 -10.66
N ARG A 89 -2.69 -24.13 -10.72
CA ARG A 89 -4.12 -24.03 -11.11
C ARG A 89 -4.92 -23.27 -10.06
N VAL A 90 -4.68 -23.54 -8.78
CA VAL A 90 -5.31 -22.80 -7.67
C VAL A 90 -4.89 -21.32 -7.72
N GLY A 91 -3.61 -21.04 -7.98
CA GLY A 91 -3.12 -19.67 -8.15
C GLY A 91 -3.79 -18.92 -9.29
N GLN A 92 -3.96 -19.55 -10.45
CA GLN A 92 -4.65 -18.95 -11.59
C GLN A 92 -6.12 -18.62 -11.26
N ASN A 93 -6.84 -19.57 -10.67
CA ASN A 93 -8.24 -19.36 -10.29
C ASN A 93 -8.38 -18.25 -9.25
N ALA A 94 -7.53 -18.25 -8.20
CA ALA A 94 -7.57 -17.21 -7.17
C ALA A 94 -7.30 -15.81 -7.74
N ALA A 95 -6.35 -15.69 -8.65
CA ALA A 95 -6.05 -14.43 -9.32
C ALA A 95 -7.23 -13.93 -10.20
N ILE A 96 -7.87 -14.83 -10.94
CA ILE A 96 -9.03 -14.49 -11.77
C ILE A 96 -10.21 -14.05 -10.89
N ILE A 97 -10.52 -14.78 -9.82
CA ILE A 97 -11.59 -14.44 -8.87
C ILE A 97 -11.34 -13.08 -8.26
N LEU A 98 -10.12 -12.81 -7.81
CA LEU A 98 -9.78 -11.51 -7.22
C LEU A 98 -9.90 -10.37 -8.25
N PHE A 99 -9.37 -10.57 -9.47
CA PHE A 99 -9.43 -9.55 -10.52
C PHE A 99 -10.86 -9.25 -11.00
N SER A 100 -11.72 -10.26 -11.02
CA SER A 100 -13.13 -10.11 -11.40
C SER A 100 -14.04 -9.65 -10.26
N SER A 101 -13.50 -9.42 -9.06
CA SER A 101 -14.32 -8.97 -7.95
C SER A 101 -14.87 -7.57 -8.17
N GLN A 102 -16.15 -7.38 -7.83
CA GLN A 102 -16.82 -6.08 -7.94
C GLN A 102 -16.11 -4.98 -7.11
N ALA A 103 -15.52 -5.35 -5.98
CA ALA A 103 -14.79 -4.41 -5.12
C ALA A 103 -13.61 -3.76 -5.86
N TYR A 104 -12.79 -4.54 -6.58
CA TYR A 104 -11.69 -3.98 -7.37
C TYR A 104 -12.18 -3.10 -8.53
N PHE A 105 -13.29 -3.48 -9.16
CA PHE A 105 -13.89 -2.65 -10.21
C PHE A 105 -14.32 -1.28 -9.67
N LEU A 106 -15.06 -1.26 -8.57
CA LEU A 106 -15.55 -0.01 -7.95
C LEU A 106 -14.38 0.85 -7.42
N PHE A 107 -13.46 0.25 -6.67
CA PHE A 107 -12.36 0.99 -6.03
C PHE A 107 -11.28 1.48 -7.01
N ASN A 108 -11.19 0.91 -8.19
CA ASN A 108 -10.36 1.47 -9.26
C ASN A 108 -11.05 2.64 -9.99
N ASN A 109 -12.37 2.67 -10.01
CA ASN A 109 -13.10 3.81 -10.56
C ASN A 109 -13.07 5.02 -9.62
N ASP A 110 -13.27 4.79 -8.33
CA ASP A 110 -13.33 5.83 -7.30
C ASP A 110 -12.02 5.90 -6.47
N VAL A 111 -10.92 5.49 -6.97
CA VAL A 111 -9.57 5.55 -6.38
C VAL A 111 -9.56 5.61 -4.84
N ARG A 112 -9.59 4.45 -4.21
CA ARG A 112 -9.57 4.33 -2.74
C ARG A 112 -8.22 3.82 -2.25
N THR A 113 -7.84 4.22 -1.04
CA THR A 113 -6.67 3.70 -0.35
C THR A 113 -6.73 2.19 -0.14
N ASP A 114 -7.94 1.60 -0.12
CA ASP A 114 -8.17 0.16 0.05
C ASP A 114 -7.54 -0.70 -1.05
N THR A 115 -7.54 -0.23 -2.29
CA THR A 115 -6.90 -0.94 -3.41
C THR A 115 -5.39 -1.03 -3.21
N ILE A 116 -4.77 0.11 -2.83
CA ILE A 116 -3.33 0.20 -2.56
C ILE A 116 -2.98 -0.69 -1.36
N LEU A 117 -3.73 -0.57 -0.26
CA LEU A 117 -3.55 -1.39 0.93
C LEU A 117 -3.62 -2.89 0.61
N THR A 118 -4.67 -3.33 -0.08
CA THR A 118 -4.88 -4.74 -0.40
C THR A 118 -3.75 -5.27 -1.28
N GLY A 119 -3.35 -4.53 -2.31
CA GLY A 119 -2.23 -4.90 -3.18
C GLY A 119 -0.91 -5.04 -2.41
N ALA A 120 -0.59 -4.06 -1.57
CA ALA A 120 0.62 -4.04 -0.76
C ALA A 120 0.65 -5.15 0.31
N VAL A 121 -0.49 -5.39 0.99
CA VAL A 121 -0.64 -6.44 2.01
C VAL A 121 -0.44 -7.83 1.41
N ILE A 122 -1.12 -8.14 0.30
CA ILE A 122 -0.96 -9.44 -0.35
C ILE A 122 0.47 -9.63 -0.86
N PHE A 123 1.08 -8.57 -1.39
CA PHE A 123 2.49 -8.59 -1.81
C PHE A 123 3.41 -8.87 -0.62
N ALA A 124 3.23 -8.20 0.52
CA ALA A 124 4.00 -8.44 1.73
C ALA A 124 3.88 -9.89 2.22
N ILE A 125 2.65 -10.42 2.29
CA ILE A 125 2.38 -11.80 2.71
C ILE A 125 3.04 -12.79 1.76
N TRP A 126 2.93 -12.60 0.43
CA TRP A 126 3.60 -13.48 -0.53
C TRP A 126 5.12 -13.49 -0.33
N GLN A 127 5.75 -12.31 -0.24
CA GLN A 127 7.20 -12.20 -0.03
C GLN A 127 7.62 -12.87 1.29
N TRP A 128 6.84 -12.67 2.36
CA TRP A 128 7.09 -13.27 3.66
C TRP A 128 7.00 -14.80 3.61
N MET A 129 5.99 -15.34 2.93
CA MET A 129 5.82 -16.78 2.76
C MET A 129 6.93 -17.41 1.91
N GLU A 130 7.43 -16.72 0.88
CA GLU A 130 8.61 -17.15 0.11
C GLU A 130 9.85 -17.22 1.01
N TRP A 131 10.05 -16.19 1.88
CA TRP A 131 11.14 -16.18 2.83
C TRP A 131 11.06 -17.31 3.85
N LEU A 132 9.89 -17.61 4.37
CA LEU A 132 9.70 -18.74 5.30
C LEU A 132 10.05 -20.09 4.69
N LYS A 133 9.86 -20.26 3.37
CA LYS A 133 10.20 -21.50 2.64
C LYS A 133 11.66 -21.54 2.18
N ASN A 134 12.19 -20.42 1.71
CA ASN A 134 13.53 -20.30 1.18
C ASN A 134 14.12 -18.93 1.57
N PRO A 135 14.81 -18.84 2.72
CA PRO A 135 15.34 -17.58 3.25
C PRO A 135 16.37 -16.97 2.30
N LYS A 136 16.01 -15.85 1.66
CA LYS A 136 16.89 -15.04 0.81
C LYS A 136 16.66 -13.57 1.11
N TRP A 137 17.70 -12.74 1.02
CA TRP A 137 17.66 -11.30 1.29
C TRP A 137 16.62 -10.54 0.46
N LYS A 138 16.43 -10.91 -0.79
CA LYS A 138 15.42 -10.30 -1.67
C LYS A 138 13.99 -10.38 -1.12
N TRP A 139 13.69 -11.48 -0.40
CA TRP A 139 12.38 -11.66 0.20
C TRP A 139 12.19 -10.82 1.46
N ILE A 140 13.28 -10.60 2.24
CA ILE A 140 13.26 -9.68 3.37
C ILE A 140 12.99 -8.25 2.87
N PHE A 141 13.71 -7.82 1.83
CA PHE A 141 13.48 -6.52 1.20
C PHE A 141 12.04 -6.40 0.68
N GLY A 142 11.54 -7.41 -0.05
CA GLY A 142 10.18 -7.41 -0.60
C GLY A 142 9.09 -7.36 0.47
N MET A 143 9.20 -8.15 1.56
CA MET A 143 8.22 -8.11 2.65
C MET A 143 8.27 -6.77 3.40
N SER A 144 9.46 -6.21 3.62
CA SER A 144 9.61 -4.90 4.26
C SER A 144 9.01 -3.78 3.42
N LEU A 145 9.27 -3.79 2.11
CA LEU A 145 8.69 -2.83 1.17
C LEU A 145 7.16 -2.96 1.15
N GLY A 146 6.63 -4.18 1.06
CA GLY A 146 5.19 -4.41 1.04
C GLY A 146 4.49 -3.93 2.32
N VAL A 147 5.07 -4.21 3.50
CA VAL A 147 4.58 -3.71 4.80
C VAL A 147 4.63 -2.18 4.84
N ALA A 148 5.75 -1.57 4.43
CA ALA A 148 5.90 -0.12 4.42
C ALA A 148 4.86 0.55 3.50
N LEU A 149 4.66 0.05 2.27
CA LEU A 149 3.64 0.55 1.35
C LEU A 149 2.23 0.42 1.95
N ALA A 150 1.94 -0.69 2.62
CA ALA A 150 0.66 -0.88 3.29
C ALA A 150 0.47 0.11 4.46
N MET A 151 1.52 0.36 5.25
CA MET A 151 1.50 1.36 6.32
C MET A 151 1.37 2.78 5.79
N LEU A 152 2.06 3.12 4.71
CA LEU A 152 1.95 4.41 4.03
C LEU A 152 0.59 4.62 3.34
N SER A 153 -0.23 3.57 3.21
CA SER A 153 -1.61 3.64 2.67
C SER A 153 -2.66 3.85 3.76
N LYS A 154 -2.59 3.09 4.87
CA LYS A 154 -3.59 3.12 5.96
C LYS A 154 -3.01 3.00 7.38
N GLY A 155 -1.74 3.33 7.58
CA GLY A 155 -1.11 3.31 8.90
C GLY A 155 -0.90 1.89 9.47
N PRO A 156 -1.03 1.69 10.80
CA PRO A 156 -0.64 0.46 11.49
C PRO A 156 -1.30 -0.82 10.99
N ILE A 157 -2.49 -0.74 10.42
CA ILE A 157 -3.21 -1.90 9.86
C ILE A 157 -2.39 -2.60 8.76
N GLY A 158 -1.56 -1.81 8.04
CA GLY A 158 -0.66 -2.32 7.01
C GLY A 158 0.41 -3.30 7.53
N LEU A 159 0.80 -3.19 8.80
CA LEU A 159 1.67 -4.17 9.48
C LEU A 159 0.86 -5.28 10.14
N MET A 160 -0.25 -4.94 10.80
CA MET A 160 -1.03 -5.90 11.59
C MET A 160 -1.58 -7.05 10.75
N VAL A 161 -2.12 -6.76 9.56
CA VAL A 161 -2.73 -7.80 8.71
C VAL A 161 -1.70 -8.85 8.24
N PRO A 162 -0.54 -8.48 7.67
CA PRO A 162 0.50 -9.45 7.33
C PRO A 162 1.01 -10.25 8.54
N VAL A 163 1.20 -9.59 9.70
CA VAL A 163 1.66 -10.25 10.93
C VAL A 163 0.66 -11.29 11.39
N ILE A 164 -0.64 -10.96 11.44
CA ILE A 164 -1.70 -11.91 11.84
C ILE A 164 -1.77 -13.06 10.84
N ALA A 165 -1.76 -12.79 9.54
CA ALA A 165 -1.88 -13.82 8.51
C ALA A 165 -0.70 -14.80 8.54
N VAL A 166 0.54 -14.31 8.58
CA VAL A 166 1.74 -15.14 8.62
C VAL A 166 1.90 -15.81 9.98
N GLY A 167 1.60 -15.10 11.07
CA GLY A 167 1.59 -15.64 12.43
C GLY A 167 0.62 -16.83 12.57
N SER A 168 -0.62 -16.68 12.09
CA SER A 168 -1.61 -17.76 12.07
C SER A 168 -1.14 -18.97 11.27
N TYR A 169 -0.48 -18.76 10.14
CA TYR A 169 0.13 -19.83 9.35
C TYR A 169 1.23 -20.56 10.13
N ILE A 170 2.13 -19.84 10.80
CA ILE A 170 3.22 -20.42 11.59
C ILE A 170 2.65 -21.25 12.76
N LEU A 171 1.64 -20.72 13.44
CA LEU A 171 0.96 -21.41 14.55
C LEU A 171 0.24 -22.68 14.06
N GLY A 172 -0.54 -22.58 12.98
CA GLY A 172 -1.28 -23.70 12.40
C GLY A 172 -0.38 -24.82 11.89
N THR A 173 0.82 -24.48 11.37
CA THR A 173 1.82 -25.46 10.91
C THR A 173 2.79 -25.91 12.01
N LYS A 174 2.59 -25.45 13.26
CA LYS A 174 3.46 -25.74 14.42
C LYS A 174 4.95 -25.45 14.17
N SER A 175 5.23 -24.47 13.34
CA SER A 175 6.60 -24.08 12.93
C SER A 175 7.20 -23.05 13.90
N TRP A 176 7.16 -23.30 15.22
CA TRP A 176 7.51 -22.37 16.29
C TRP A 176 8.88 -21.70 16.16
N GLY A 177 9.89 -22.45 15.67
CA GLY A 177 11.23 -21.92 15.46
C GLY A 177 11.31 -20.78 14.42
N LYS A 178 10.23 -20.54 13.66
CA LYS A 178 10.16 -19.44 12.71
C LYS A 178 9.66 -18.12 13.32
N ILE A 179 9.18 -18.15 14.58
CA ILE A 179 8.71 -16.94 15.28
C ILE A 179 9.87 -16.09 15.76
N PHE A 180 10.91 -16.73 16.31
CA PHE A 180 12.05 -16.05 16.92
C PHE A 180 13.25 -16.01 15.96
N ARG A 181 13.14 -15.21 14.91
CA ARG A 181 14.22 -15.03 13.94
C ARG A 181 14.71 -13.57 13.98
N TRP A 182 16.01 -13.39 14.09
CA TRP A 182 16.63 -12.07 14.15
C TRP A 182 16.42 -11.23 12.88
N GLU A 183 16.15 -11.86 11.74
CA GLU A 183 15.86 -11.20 10.49
C GLU A 183 14.58 -10.33 10.53
N TYR A 184 13.69 -10.57 11.49
CA TYR A 184 12.56 -9.67 11.73
C TYR A 184 12.99 -8.29 12.22
N LEU A 185 14.11 -8.18 12.93
CA LEU A 185 14.66 -6.87 13.32
C LEU A 185 15.14 -6.10 12.09
N ILE A 186 15.75 -6.79 11.11
CA ILE A 186 16.12 -6.17 9.84
C ILE A 186 14.88 -5.75 9.05
N MET A 187 13.86 -6.60 9.01
CA MET A 187 12.59 -6.25 8.39
C MET A 187 12.02 -4.96 8.98
N LEU A 188 11.94 -4.86 10.31
CA LEU A 188 11.44 -3.67 11.01
C LEU A 188 12.31 -2.44 10.75
N ALA A 189 13.63 -2.59 10.74
CA ALA A 189 14.56 -1.49 10.42
C ALA A 189 14.35 -0.98 8.98
N LEU A 190 14.19 -1.89 8.02
CA LEU A 190 13.90 -1.51 6.63
C LEU A 190 12.52 -0.84 6.50
N VAL A 191 11.50 -1.36 7.20
CA VAL A 191 10.18 -0.71 7.24
C VAL A 191 10.31 0.72 7.78
N ALA A 192 11.05 0.92 8.89
CA ALA A 192 11.28 2.24 9.46
C ALA A 192 11.98 3.19 8.47
N VAL A 193 12.96 2.69 7.71
CA VAL A 193 13.63 3.46 6.64
C VAL A 193 12.63 3.84 5.54
N PHE A 194 11.79 2.92 5.09
CA PHE A 194 10.83 3.21 4.01
C PHE A 194 9.72 4.16 4.42
N ILE A 195 9.29 4.16 5.68
CA ILE A 195 8.28 5.11 6.18
C ILE A 195 8.87 6.43 6.67
N SER A 196 10.22 6.54 6.77
CA SER A 196 10.88 7.73 7.30
C SER A 196 10.53 9.04 6.60
N PRO A 197 10.28 9.12 5.26
CA PRO A 197 9.84 10.37 4.65
C PRO A 197 8.51 10.88 5.20
N MET A 198 7.55 9.97 5.44
CA MET A 198 6.28 10.32 6.09
C MET A 198 6.49 10.80 7.53
N LEU A 199 7.31 10.07 8.31
CA LEU A 199 7.59 10.45 9.70
C LEU A 199 8.28 11.81 9.77
N TYR A 200 9.23 12.08 8.89
CA TYR A 200 9.89 13.39 8.80
C TYR A 200 8.90 14.49 8.39
N GLY A 201 8.00 14.23 7.44
CA GLY A 201 6.95 15.16 7.07
C GLY A 201 6.03 15.51 8.24
N LEU A 202 5.56 14.50 8.99
CA LEU A 202 4.74 14.72 10.19
C LEU A 202 5.48 15.49 11.28
N TYR A 203 6.76 15.16 11.53
CA TYR A 203 7.58 15.87 12.48
C TYR A 203 7.73 17.36 12.14
N THR A 204 8.03 17.68 10.86
CA THR A 204 8.17 19.08 10.43
C THR A 204 6.85 19.82 10.36
N GLN A 205 5.73 19.14 10.13
CA GLN A 205 4.41 19.75 10.00
C GLN A 205 3.77 20.03 11.36
N PHE A 206 3.98 19.17 12.36
CA PHE A 206 3.26 19.22 13.64
C PHE A 206 4.18 19.38 14.85
N ASP A 207 5.23 18.58 15.02
CA ASP A 207 6.07 18.63 16.22
C ASP A 207 6.89 19.93 16.35
N LEU A 208 7.26 20.52 15.21
CA LEU A 208 7.91 21.84 15.19
C LEU A 208 6.91 23.00 15.33
N HIS A 209 5.60 22.72 15.24
CA HIS A 209 4.52 23.71 15.31
C HIS A 209 3.42 23.23 16.27
N PRO A 210 3.70 23.14 17.59
CA PRO A 210 2.76 22.61 18.58
C PRO A 210 1.44 23.39 18.66
N GLU A 211 1.40 24.63 18.19
CA GLU A 211 0.20 25.45 18.07
C GLU A 211 -0.84 24.91 17.09
N LYS A 212 -0.46 23.97 16.21
CA LYS A 212 -1.38 23.33 15.24
C LYS A 212 -2.09 22.10 15.80
N ILE A 213 -1.73 21.64 16.99
CA ILE A 213 -2.27 20.41 17.62
C ILE A 213 -3.43 20.70 18.58
N THR A 214 -3.78 21.96 18.79
CA THR A 214 -4.85 22.39 19.74
C THR A 214 -6.23 22.40 19.10
#